data_7f3665586ea742058aafd641b21b75b1
#
_entry.id   7f3665586ea742058aafd641b21b75b1
#
_cell.length_a   1.000
_cell.length_b   1.000
_cell.length_c   1.000
_cell.angle_alpha   90.00
_cell.angle_beta   90.00
_cell.angle_gamma   90.00
#
_symmetry.space_group_name_H-M   'P 1'
#
loop_
_entity.id
_entity.type
_entity.pdbx_description
1 polymer ?
#
loop_
_entity_poly.entity_id
_entity_poly.type
_entity_poly.pdbx_seq_one_letter_code
_entity_poly.pdbx_strand_id
1 'polypeptide(L)'
;FQLKSEANTRPIDQIEGVLNHDKKTATYKFALFRALAEIATQSPNSVTWLANGKVALPVRYVAEKWLQYYWPLIESKVFMPQISAEAPESNNWIKFRRSLTMLIDLYAKAGGYSGFRIERNKGALSADKQKLLKVVMSDIASAIVTGPVKYAGGALITGRVFDYDSVTKSILISNDLWIELSHLGYWVS
;
A
#
# COMPACT_ATOMS: atom_id res chain seq x y z
N PHE A 1 1.45 -11.32 -44.24
CA PHE A 1 2.04 -11.54 -42.90
C PHE A 1 2.25 -10.18 -42.29
N GLN A 2 1.30 -9.72 -41.46
CA GLN A 2 1.49 -8.53 -40.62
C GLN A 2 2.08 -9.00 -39.29
N LEU A 3 3.34 -8.69 -39.06
CA LEU A 3 3.96 -8.74 -37.76
C LEU A 3 3.24 -7.70 -36.87
N LYS A 4 2.41 -8.16 -35.93
CA LYS A 4 1.99 -7.33 -34.80
C LYS A 4 3.25 -7.01 -34.01
N SER A 5 3.71 -5.77 -34.11
CA SER A 5 4.66 -5.20 -33.19
C SER A 5 4.02 -5.29 -31.79
N GLU A 6 4.51 -6.20 -30.94
CA GLU A 6 4.29 -6.12 -29.51
C GLU A 6 4.92 -4.81 -29.05
N ALA A 7 4.10 -3.82 -28.83
CA ALA A 7 4.56 -2.56 -28.23
C ALA A 7 5.17 -2.91 -26.89
N ASN A 8 6.48 -2.85 -26.80
CA ASN A 8 7.24 -3.06 -25.56
C ASN A 8 6.91 -1.88 -24.64
N THR A 9 5.83 -2.01 -23.89
CA THR A 9 5.33 -0.98 -22.95
C THR A 9 6.36 -0.89 -21.83
N ARG A 10 7.03 0.25 -21.69
CA ARG A 10 7.99 0.45 -20.62
C ARG A 10 7.30 0.35 -19.27
N PRO A 11 7.99 -0.10 -18.19
CA PRO A 11 7.40 -0.19 -16.85
C PRO A 11 6.80 1.13 -16.35
N ILE A 12 7.42 2.26 -16.69
CA ILE A 12 6.91 3.60 -16.35
C ILE A 12 5.55 3.89 -17.00
N ASP A 13 5.33 3.44 -18.24
CA ASP A 13 4.06 3.63 -18.96
C ASP A 13 2.94 2.84 -18.28
N GLN A 14 3.25 1.70 -17.64
CA GLN A 14 2.30 0.93 -16.84
C GLN A 14 1.88 1.70 -15.59
N ILE A 15 2.83 2.31 -14.88
CA ILE A 15 2.55 3.15 -13.70
C ILE A 15 1.67 4.34 -14.10
N GLU A 16 2.04 5.05 -15.16
CA GLU A 16 1.29 6.18 -15.68
C GLU A 16 -0.13 5.78 -16.09
N GLY A 17 -0.25 4.66 -16.81
CA GLY A 17 -1.55 4.11 -17.21
C GLY A 17 -2.45 3.80 -16.02
N VAL A 18 -1.93 3.18 -14.97
CA VAL A 18 -2.70 2.88 -13.74
C VAL A 18 -3.12 4.16 -13.03
N LEU A 19 -2.26 5.17 -12.96
CA LEU A 19 -2.55 6.42 -12.26
C LEU A 19 -3.57 7.27 -13.03
N ASN A 20 -3.54 7.29 -14.37
CA ASN A 20 -4.35 8.19 -15.19
C ASN A 20 -5.71 7.62 -15.61
N HIS A 21 -5.82 6.30 -15.84
CA HIS A 21 -7.02 5.72 -16.46
C HIS A 21 -8.04 5.13 -15.48
N ASP A 22 -7.66 4.91 -14.24
CA ASP A 22 -8.55 4.31 -13.26
C ASP A 22 -9.32 5.37 -12.47
N LYS A 23 -10.55 5.64 -12.92
CA LYS A 23 -11.47 6.53 -12.20
C LYS A 23 -11.84 5.94 -10.83
N LYS A 24 -11.66 6.74 -9.76
CA LYS A 24 -12.41 6.69 -8.49
C LYS A 24 -11.86 5.98 -7.26
N THR A 25 -10.61 5.55 -7.19
CA THR A 25 -10.01 5.17 -5.91
C THR A 25 -8.57 5.70 -5.78
N ALA A 26 -8.44 6.98 -6.04
CA ALA A 26 -7.15 7.62 -6.26
C ALA A 26 -6.16 7.45 -5.11
N THR A 27 -6.59 7.59 -3.85
CA THR A 27 -5.65 7.56 -2.72
C THR A 27 -4.96 6.21 -2.54
N TYR A 28 -5.68 5.11 -2.71
CA TYR A 28 -5.13 3.76 -2.54
C TYR A 28 -4.04 3.41 -3.55
N LYS A 29 -4.21 3.82 -4.81
CA LYS A 29 -3.19 3.56 -5.84
C LYS A 29 -1.94 4.38 -5.62
N PHE A 30 -2.10 5.67 -5.36
CA PHE A 30 -0.98 6.54 -5.02
C PHE A 30 -0.24 6.04 -3.78
N ALA A 31 -0.96 5.63 -2.73
CA ALA A 31 -0.37 5.06 -1.53
C ALA A 31 0.38 3.76 -1.81
N LEU A 32 -0.16 2.89 -2.71
CA LEU A 32 0.53 1.66 -3.11
C LEU A 32 1.83 1.98 -3.84
N PHE A 33 1.79 2.75 -4.93
CA PHE A 33 2.98 3.06 -5.72
C PHE A 33 4.03 3.82 -4.92
N ARG A 34 3.63 4.77 -4.09
CA ARG A 34 4.52 5.46 -3.16
C ARG A 34 5.22 4.47 -2.22
N ALA A 35 4.46 3.58 -1.59
CA ALA A 35 5.01 2.58 -0.68
C ALA A 35 5.99 1.65 -1.40
N LEU A 36 5.65 1.18 -2.60
CA LEU A 36 6.52 0.32 -3.39
C LEU A 36 7.82 1.02 -3.76
N ALA A 37 7.76 2.28 -4.23
CA ALA A 37 8.94 3.07 -4.59
C ALA A 37 9.83 3.33 -3.37
N GLU A 38 9.26 3.73 -2.23
CA GLU A 38 10.02 3.93 -0.99
C GLU A 38 10.67 2.63 -0.49
N ILE A 39 9.96 1.49 -0.55
CA ILE A 39 10.51 0.20 -0.12
C ILE A 39 11.63 -0.24 -1.06
N ALA A 40 11.43 -0.13 -2.38
CA ALA A 40 12.44 -0.50 -3.36
C ALA A 40 13.75 0.27 -3.20
N THR A 41 13.67 1.53 -2.77
CA THR A 41 14.83 2.40 -2.57
C THR A 41 15.46 2.23 -1.19
N GLN A 42 14.64 2.23 -0.12
CA GLN A 42 15.14 2.26 1.27
C GLN A 42 15.43 0.87 1.84
N SER A 43 14.80 -0.16 1.29
CA SER A 43 14.86 -1.53 1.82
C SER A 43 14.91 -2.57 0.67
N PRO A 44 15.90 -2.51 -0.24
CA PRO A 44 15.95 -3.37 -1.42
C PRO A 44 15.97 -4.88 -1.07
N ASN A 45 16.44 -5.23 0.11
CA ASN A 45 16.49 -6.62 0.59
C ASN A 45 15.15 -7.14 1.18
N SER A 46 14.08 -6.33 1.12
CA SER A 46 12.75 -6.73 1.63
C SER A 46 11.99 -7.66 0.68
N VAL A 47 12.50 -7.89 -0.53
CA VAL A 47 11.91 -8.77 -1.53
C VAL A 47 12.69 -10.07 -1.70
N THR A 48 12.00 -11.11 -2.18
CA THR A 48 12.61 -12.33 -2.67
C THR A 48 12.55 -12.34 -4.19
N TRP A 49 13.69 -12.47 -4.85
CA TRP A 49 13.78 -12.63 -6.30
C TRP A 49 13.39 -14.04 -6.70
N LEU A 50 12.45 -14.16 -7.65
CA LEU A 50 11.93 -15.44 -8.12
C LEU A 50 12.50 -15.78 -9.50
N ALA A 51 12.64 -17.08 -9.78
CA ALA A 51 13.16 -17.56 -11.07
C ALA A 51 12.26 -17.23 -12.28
N ASN A 52 10.99 -16.87 -12.03
CA ASN A 52 10.01 -16.53 -13.08
C ASN A 52 10.04 -15.05 -13.51
N GLY A 53 11.10 -14.30 -13.20
CA GLY A 53 11.21 -12.89 -13.57
C GLY A 53 10.33 -11.95 -12.73
N LYS A 54 9.97 -12.36 -11.52
CA LYS A 54 9.23 -11.54 -10.56
C LYS A 54 9.98 -11.39 -9.25
N VAL A 55 9.62 -10.39 -8.48
CA VAL A 55 9.96 -10.27 -7.05
C VAL A 55 8.71 -10.49 -6.21
N ALA A 56 8.88 -11.12 -5.06
CA ALA A 56 7.85 -11.29 -4.05
C ALA A 56 8.10 -10.35 -2.89
N LEU A 57 7.21 -9.37 -2.69
CA LEU A 57 7.23 -8.42 -1.59
C LEU A 57 6.16 -8.79 -0.57
N PRO A 58 6.51 -9.18 0.67
CA PRO A 58 5.51 -9.43 1.71
C PRO A 58 4.64 -8.19 1.94
N VAL A 59 3.32 -8.36 1.87
CA VAL A 59 2.34 -7.26 1.96
C VAL A 59 2.47 -6.46 3.25
N ARG A 60 3.02 -7.05 4.32
CA ARG A 60 3.27 -6.39 5.60
C ARG A 60 4.13 -5.14 5.48
N TYR A 61 5.11 -5.12 4.57
CA TYR A 61 5.97 -3.93 4.37
C TYR A 61 5.19 -2.76 3.78
N VAL A 62 4.29 -3.04 2.84
CA VAL A 62 3.38 -2.03 2.29
C VAL A 62 2.38 -1.56 3.35
N ALA A 63 1.86 -2.49 4.17
CA ALA A 63 0.94 -2.15 5.25
C ALA A 63 1.59 -1.25 6.32
N GLU A 64 2.88 -1.44 6.61
CA GLU A 64 3.64 -0.54 7.51
C GLU A 64 3.72 0.90 6.95
N LYS A 65 3.98 1.04 5.65
CA LYS A 65 3.98 2.35 4.99
C LYS A 65 2.59 2.99 5.01
N TRP A 66 1.54 2.20 4.74
CA TRP A 66 0.16 2.70 4.79
C TRP A 66 -0.25 3.13 6.20
N LEU A 67 0.13 2.39 7.24
CA LEU A 67 -0.09 2.82 8.62
C LEU A 67 0.49 4.22 8.86
N GLN A 68 1.71 4.47 8.38
CA GLN A 68 2.37 5.77 8.48
C GLN A 68 1.63 6.86 7.69
N TYR A 69 1.19 6.58 6.45
CA TYR A 69 0.54 7.57 5.59
C TYR A 69 -0.87 7.93 6.06
N TYR A 70 -1.63 6.92 6.49
CA TYR A 70 -3.04 7.10 6.86
C TYR A 70 -3.23 7.57 8.30
N TRP A 71 -2.26 7.38 9.18
CA TRP A 71 -2.36 7.86 10.57
C TRP A 71 -2.71 9.35 10.64
N PRO A 72 -1.92 10.28 10.07
CA PRO A 72 -2.24 11.72 10.17
C PRO A 72 -3.54 12.10 9.46
N LEU A 73 -3.92 11.38 8.39
CA LEU A 73 -5.15 11.65 7.67
C LEU A 73 -6.40 11.28 8.50
N ILE A 74 -6.31 10.21 9.28
CA ILE A 74 -7.42 9.73 10.14
C ILE A 74 -7.42 10.46 11.49
N GLU A 75 -6.26 10.84 12.01
CA GLU A 75 -6.11 11.65 13.23
C GLU A 75 -6.61 13.08 13.05
N SER A 76 -6.73 13.57 11.82
CA SER A 76 -7.18 14.93 11.51
C SER A 76 -8.56 15.21 12.10
N LYS A 77 -8.72 16.42 12.68
CA LYS A 77 -10.02 16.92 13.18
C LYS A 77 -11.06 17.09 12.08
N VAL A 78 -10.59 17.33 10.84
CA VAL A 78 -11.45 17.41 9.67
C VAL A 78 -11.54 16.04 9.04
N PHE A 79 -12.75 15.55 8.84
CA PHE A 79 -12.96 14.26 8.15
C PHE A 79 -12.43 14.33 6.72
N MET A 80 -11.48 13.47 6.40
CA MET A 80 -10.89 13.36 5.06
C MET A 80 -11.32 12.05 4.42
N PRO A 81 -12.23 12.08 3.41
CA PRO A 81 -12.61 10.88 2.67
C PRO A 81 -11.40 10.30 1.94
N GLN A 82 -11.22 8.97 2.04
CA GLN A 82 -10.14 8.26 1.36
C GLN A 82 -10.65 7.41 0.19
N ILE A 83 -11.95 7.16 0.15
CA ILE A 83 -12.65 6.51 -0.95
C ILE A 83 -13.89 7.31 -1.35
N SER A 84 -14.38 7.07 -2.56
CA SER A 84 -15.61 7.69 -3.05
C SER A 84 -16.80 7.38 -2.14
N ALA A 85 -17.61 8.39 -1.82
CA ALA A 85 -18.76 8.30 -0.93
C ALA A 85 -18.45 7.93 0.53
N GLU A 86 -17.20 8.03 0.97
CA GLU A 86 -16.88 7.95 2.39
C GLU A 86 -17.32 9.24 3.09
N ALA A 87 -18.14 9.10 4.13
CA ALA A 87 -18.63 10.22 4.93
C ALA A 87 -18.79 9.79 6.39
N PRO A 88 -18.77 10.73 7.36
CA PRO A 88 -18.93 10.40 8.78
C PRO A 88 -20.19 9.59 9.07
N GLU A 89 -21.30 9.94 8.39
CA GLU A 89 -22.61 9.33 8.58
C GLU A 89 -22.82 8.08 7.69
N SER A 90 -21.88 7.76 6.80
CA SER A 90 -21.99 6.61 5.91
C SER A 90 -21.45 5.35 6.58
N ASN A 91 -21.96 4.20 6.15
CA ASN A 91 -21.36 2.90 6.49
C ASN A 91 -20.26 2.50 5.50
N ASN A 92 -19.97 3.36 4.51
CA ASN A 92 -18.99 3.09 3.46
C ASN A 92 -17.63 3.72 3.84
N TRP A 93 -16.99 3.14 4.84
CA TRP A 93 -15.65 3.56 5.27
C TRP A 93 -14.56 2.68 4.69
N ILE A 94 -13.36 3.25 4.57
CA ILE A 94 -12.19 2.43 4.28
C ILE A 94 -12.06 1.35 5.34
N LYS A 95 -11.68 0.16 4.90
CA LYS A 95 -11.73 -1.07 5.68
C LYS A 95 -11.04 -0.97 7.04
N PHE A 96 -9.94 -0.23 7.12
CA PHE A 96 -9.12 -0.09 8.33
C PHE A 96 -9.39 1.20 9.14
N ARG A 97 -10.33 2.07 8.71
CA ARG A 97 -10.57 3.33 9.44
C ARG A 97 -10.93 3.10 10.89
N ARG A 98 -11.88 2.20 11.15
CA ARG A 98 -12.35 1.93 12.51
C ARG A 98 -11.23 1.41 13.42
N SER A 99 -10.51 0.39 13.01
CA SER A 99 -9.42 -0.19 13.79
C SER A 99 -8.26 0.78 13.98
N LEU A 100 -7.92 1.56 12.94
CA LEU A 100 -6.88 2.58 13.04
C LEU A 100 -7.29 3.74 13.95
N THR A 101 -8.55 4.21 13.90
CA THR A 101 -9.06 5.21 14.84
C THR A 101 -8.91 4.74 16.28
N MET A 102 -9.30 3.51 16.59
CA MET A 102 -9.11 2.95 17.93
C MET A 102 -7.64 2.95 18.37
N LEU A 103 -6.71 2.67 17.48
CA LEU A 103 -5.28 2.73 17.79
C LEU A 103 -4.82 4.18 18.01
N ILE A 104 -5.26 5.13 17.17
CA ILE A 104 -4.95 6.56 17.30
C ILE A 104 -5.43 7.10 18.63
N ASP A 105 -6.66 6.78 19.04
CA ASP A 105 -7.27 7.25 20.29
C ASP A 105 -6.43 6.87 21.52
N LEU A 106 -5.79 5.69 21.52
CA LEU A 106 -4.89 5.28 22.58
C LEU A 106 -3.65 6.18 22.73
N TYR A 107 -3.28 6.88 21.67
CA TYR A 107 -2.10 7.74 21.63
C TYR A 107 -2.42 9.23 21.55
N ALA A 108 -3.69 9.63 21.54
CA ALA A 108 -4.10 11.02 21.41
C ALA A 108 -3.48 11.94 22.48
N LYS A 109 -3.25 11.43 23.69
CA LYS A 109 -2.59 12.13 24.81
C LYS A 109 -1.17 11.64 25.09
N ALA A 110 -0.66 10.71 24.30
CA ALA A 110 0.63 10.05 24.49
C ALA A 110 1.61 10.32 23.33
N GLY A 111 1.47 11.47 22.67
CA GLY A 111 2.36 11.90 21.59
C GLY A 111 2.01 11.38 20.19
N GLY A 112 0.76 10.92 19.97
CA GLY A 112 0.25 10.53 18.66
C GLY A 112 1.10 9.44 18.01
N TYR A 113 1.31 9.56 16.69
CA TYR A 113 2.13 8.60 15.93
C TYR A 113 3.56 8.46 16.47
N SER A 114 4.17 9.55 16.90
CA SER A 114 5.54 9.52 17.45
C SER A 114 5.60 8.72 18.74
N GLY A 115 4.64 8.92 19.66
CA GLY A 115 4.52 8.14 20.89
C GLY A 115 4.34 6.66 20.62
N PHE A 116 3.45 6.31 19.68
CA PHE A 116 3.27 4.94 19.21
C PHE A 116 4.57 4.31 18.70
N ARG A 117 5.30 5.01 17.83
CA ARG A 117 6.57 4.51 17.29
C ARG A 117 7.61 4.26 18.35
N ILE A 118 7.76 5.19 19.31
CA ILE A 118 8.72 5.04 20.42
C ILE A 118 8.37 3.81 21.26
N GLU A 119 7.12 3.67 21.67
CA GLU A 119 6.67 2.55 22.50
C GLU A 119 6.85 1.21 21.78
N ARG A 120 6.48 1.16 20.50
CA ARG A 120 6.63 -0.03 19.64
C ARG A 120 8.10 -0.41 19.47
N ASN A 121 8.98 0.54 19.16
CA ASN A 121 10.41 0.29 18.94
C ASN A 121 11.13 -0.19 20.21
N LYS A 122 10.65 0.23 21.38
CA LYS A 122 11.13 -0.27 22.69
C LYS A 122 10.59 -1.65 23.04
N GLY A 123 9.68 -2.22 22.24
CA GLY A 123 9.00 -3.47 22.57
C GLY A 123 8.06 -3.37 23.77
N ALA A 124 7.62 -2.16 24.13
CA ALA A 124 6.87 -1.87 25.35
C ALA A 124 5.33 -1.89 25.16
N LEU A 125 4.84 -2.28 23.98
CA LEU A 125 3.42 -2.39 23.74
C LEU A 125 2.77 -3.42 24.66
N SER A 126 1.70 -3.03 25.38
CA SER A 126 0.89 -3.96 26.16
C SER A 126 0.24 -5.03 25.26
N ALA A 127 -0.19 -6.14 25.84
CA ALA A 127 -0.83 -7.23 25.10
C ALA A 127 -2.06 -6.76 24.31
N ASP A 128 -2.86 -5.84 24.86
CA ASP A 128 -4.05 -5.30 24.19
C ASP A 128 -3.67 -4.38 23.02
N LYS A 129 -2.65 -3.53 23.17
CA LYS A 129 -2.12 -2.71 22.09
C LYS A 129 -1.52 -3.57 20.97
N GLN A 130 -0.82 -4.66 21.30
CA GLN A 130 -0.33 -5.62 20.33
C GLN A 130 -1.44 -6.31 19.55
N LYS A 131 -2.51 -6.72 20.24
CA LYS A 131 -3.71 -7.29 19.61
C LYS A 131 -4.36 -6.30 18.64
N LEU A 132 -4.57 -5.07 19.09
CA LEU A 132 -5.17 -4.03 18.26
C LEU A 132 -4.30 -3.74 17.03
N LEU A 133 -2.99 -3.61 17.22
CA LEU A 133 -2.05 -3.40 16.10
C LEU A 133 -2.13 -4.55 15.08
N LYS A 134 -2.24 -5.81 15.52
CA LYS A 134 -2.42 -6.95 14.61
C LYS A 134 -3.69 -6.82 13.79
N VAL A 135 -4.79 -6.37 14.40
CA VAL A 135 -6.07 -6.13 13.69
C VAL A 135 -5.89 -5.02 12.66
N VAL A 136 -5.32 -3.87 13.05
CA VAL A 136 -5.06 -2.74 12.14
C VAL A 136 -4.23 -3.18 10.95
N MET A 137 -3.12 -3.88 11.18
CA MET A 137 -2.23 -4.36 10.12
C MET A 137 -2.91 -5.36 9.20
N SER A 138 -3.77 -6.23 9.73
CA SER A 138 -4.57 -7.18 8.96
C SER A 138 -5.59 -6.46 8.07
N ASP A 139 -6.28 -5.46 8.61
CA ASP A 139 -7.28 -4.67 7.88
C ASP A 139 -6.62 -3.87 6.75
N ILE A 140 -5.46 -3.24 7.02
CA ILE A 140 -4.68 -2.52 6.01
C ILE A 140 -4.21 -3.50 4.92
N ALA A 141 -3.61 -4.63 5.28
CA ALA A 141 -3.14 -5.62 4.32
C ALA A 141 -4.29 -6.14 3.44
N SER A 142 -5.45 -6.39 4.04
CA SER A 142 -6.65 -6.78 3.31
C SER A 142 -7.13 -5.69 2.34
N ALA A 143 -7.11 -4.42 2.74
CA ALA A 143 -7.46 -3.29 1.87
C ALA A 143 -6.49 -3.17 0.67
N ILE A 144 -5.20 -3.38 0.89
CA ILE A 144 -4.18 -3.37 -0.17
C ILE A 144 -4.47 -4.47 -1.19
N VAL A 145 -4.68 -5.70 -0.73
CA VAL A 145 -4.84 -6.87 -1.61
C VAL A 145 -6.17 -6.83 -2.36
N THR A 146 -7.27 -6.52 -1.67
CA THR A 146 -8.62 -6.50 -2.28
C THR A 146 -8.91 -5.22 -3.08
N GLY A 147 -8.10 -4.20 -2.90
CA GLY A 147 -8.17 -2.91 -3.59
C GLY A 147 -7.11 -2.78 -4.69
N PRO A 148 -6.08 -1.95 -4.49
CA PRO A 148 -5.19 -1.54 -5.57
C PRO A 148 -4.37 -2.69 -6.19
N VAL A 149 -3.99 -3.72 -5.43
CA VAL A 149 -3.25 -4.87 -5.99
C VAL A 149 -4.13 -5.65 -6.97
N LYS A 150 -5.40 -5.86 -6.62
CA LYS A 150 -6.33 -6.61 -7.47
C LYS A 150 -6.73 -5.84 -8.73
N TYR A 151 -6.88 -4.52 -8.63
CA TYR A 151 -7.48 -3.70 -9.68
C TYR A 151 -6.47 -2.84 -10.46
N ALA A 152 -5.21 -2.74 -10.01
CA ALA A 152 -4.20 -2.00 -10.74
C ALA A 152 -3.96 -2.63 -12.12
N GLY A 153 -4.11 -1.82 -13.16
CA GLY A 153 -3.94 -2.25 -14.55
C GLY A 153 -5.14 -2.95 -15.18
N GLY A 154 -6.28 -3.10 -14.48
CA GLY A 154 -7.46 -3.74 -15.04
C GLY A 154 -8.05 -3.04 -16.28
N ALA A 155 -7.74 -1.75 -16.47
CA ALA A 155 -8.10 -0.96 -17.65
C ALA A 155 -7.00 -0.94 -18.74
N LEU A 156 -5.84 -1.54 -18.47
CA LEU A 156 -4.72 -1.59 -19.43
C LEU A 156 -4.85 -2.78 -20.38
N ILE A 157 -4.40 -2.59 -21.62
CA ILE A 157 -4.34 -3.66 -22.64
C ILE A 157 -3.44 -4.82 -22.17
N THR A 158 -2.43 -4.52 -21.33
CA THR A 158 -1.49 -5.48 -20.78
C THR A 158 -2.03 -6.28 -19.59
N GLY A 159 -3.22 -5.94 -19.06
CA GLY A 159 -3.83 -6.62 -17.93
C GLY A 159 -3.28 -6.19 -16.56
N ARG A 160 -3.36 -7.08 -15.58
CA ARG A 160 -2.95 -6.80 -14.19
C ARG A 160 -1.45 -6.52 -14.08
N VAL A 161 -1.12 -5.47 -13.34
CA VAL A 161 0.27 -5.09 -13.05
C VAL A 161 0.84 -5.89 -11.89
N PHE A 162 -0.01 -6.28 -10.93
CA PHE A 162 0.38 -7.05 -9.75
C PHE A 162 -0.40 -8.35 -9.65
N ASP A 163 0.25 -9.38 -9.13
CA ASP A 163 -0.39 -10.60 -8.65
C ASP A 163 -0.24 -10.69 -7.13
N TYR A 164 -1.00 -11.58 -6.50
CA TYR A 164 -0.92 -11.83 -5.07
C TYR A 164 -0.80 -13.32 -4.79
N ASP A 165 0.24 -13.69 -4.07
CA ASP A 165 0.42 -15.03 -3.55
C ASP A 165 -0.14 -15.11 -2.12
N SER A 166 -1.24 -15.82 -1.97
CA SER A 166 -1.92 -15.98 -0.69
C SER A 166 -1.17 -16.89 0.31
N VAL A 167 -0.31 -17.76 -0.18
CA VAL A 167 0.48 -18.69 0.66
C VAL A 167 1.59 -17.92 1.37
N THR A 168 2.38 -17.16 0.60
CA THR A 168 3.47 -16.35 1.15
C THR A 168 3.02 -14.96 1.61
N LYS A 169 1.75 -14.60 1.36
CA LYS A 169 1.17 -13.27 1.61
C LYS A 169 2.00 -12.16 0.98
N SER A 170 2.41 -12.37 -0.27
CA SER A 170 3.29 -11.47 -0.99
C SER A 170 2.65 -10.91 -2.25
N ILE A 171 2.96 -9.66 -2.55
CA ILE A 171 2.66 -9.02 -3.82
C ILE A 171 3.76 -9.44 -4.80
N LEU A 172 3.35 -9.95 -5.95
CA LEU A 172 4.25 -10.34 -7.02
C LEU A 172 4.33 -9.21 -8.04
N ILE A 173 5.55 -8.75 -8.30
CA ILE A 173 5.87 -7.60 -9.15
C ILE A 173 6.89 -8.06 -10.18
N SER A 174 6.79 -7.63 -11.45
CA SER A 174 7.83 -7.95 -12.44
C SER A 174 9.18 -7.31 -12.04
N ASN A 175 10.28 -8.00 -12.36
CA ASN A 175 11.62 -7.49 -12.05
C ASN A 175 11.84 -6.09 -12.63
N ASP A 176 11.41 -5.88 -13.88
CA ASP A 176 11.61 -4.59 -14.57
C ASP A 176 10.86 -3.46 -13.87
N LEU A 177 9.60 -3.72 -13.46
CA LEU A 177 8.81 -2.74 -12.71
C LEU A 177 9.43 -2.46 -11.33
N TRP A 178 9.97 -3.48 -10.65
CA TRP A 178 10.63 -3.30 -9.37
C TRP A 178 11.89 -2.44 -9.47
N ILE A 179 12.69 -2.66 -10.51
CA ILE A 179 13.89 -1.85 -10.80
C ILE A 179 13.49 -0.40 -11.11
N GLU A 180 12.45 -0.19 -11.92
CA GLU A 180 11.96 1.15 -12.24
C GLU A 180 11.45 1.88 -11.00
N LEU A 181 10.70 1.19 -10.13
CA LEU A 181 10.24 1.75 -8.85
C LEU A 181 11.41 2.15 -7.94
N SER A 182 12.53 1.41 -7.96
CA SER A 182 13.71 1.78 -7.19
C SER A 182 14.34 3.09 -7.67
N HIS A 183 14.30 3.37 -8.96
CA HIS A 183 14.75 4.64 -9.53
C HIS A 183 13.81 5.80 -9.17
N LEU A 184 12.49 5.57 -9.24
CA LEU A 184 11.49 6.58 -8.89
C LEU A 184 11.54 6.97 -7.40
N GLY A 185 11.88 6.05 -6.52
CA GLY A 185 11.94 6.31 -5.08
C GLY A 185 12.91 7.41 -4.68
N TYR A 186 13.94 7.67 -5.47
CA TYR A 186 14.86 8.81 -5.24
C TYR A 186 14.19 10.18 -5.43
N TRP A 187 13.05 10.24 -6.14
CA TRP A 187 12.32 11.48 -6.41
C TRP A 187 11.13 11.70 -5.49
N VAL A 188 10.74 10.69 -4.71
CA VAL A 188 9.52 10.69 -3.89
C VAL A 188 9.83 10.70 -2.39
N SER A 189 11.08 10.48 -2.00
CA SER A 189 11.55 10.41 -0.59
C SER A 189 11.95 11.77 -0.01
#